data_f3ad11f96b2f3751e400ef243c12c1ce
#
_entry.id   f3ad11f96b2f3751e400ef243c12c1ce
#
_cell.length_a   1.000
_cell.length_b   1.000
_cell.length_c   1.000
_cell.angle_alpha   90.00
_cell.angle_beta   90.00
_cell.angle_gamma   90.00
#
_symmetry.space_group_name_H-M   'P 1'
#
loop_
_entity.id
_entity.type
_entity.pdbx_description
1 polymer ?
#
loop_
_entity_poly.entity_id
_entity_poly.type
_entity_poly.pdbx_seq_one_letter_code
_entity_poly.pdbx_strand_id
1 'polypeptide(L)'
;MTKKIKWRNCIFQLRILLMILVVAGSYLAYAFVYRGRNEPPAKRRTTNQEAAYYTLRGQIQMLSQKEELMAFAFEDRKKEREYGTYIIPGLKATRTLLTSEGDMPAMCTTMTPQGLAVTEDYVFVSAYCHAKKHNSVIYMIDKESHRFIKEIILPGQPHVGGLAYDSKHRILWYSSNTEELAQAVSLTMESIESYSYDESQRPIAVNQIASLYGIVRDSFMTFYEGCLYVGCFTKYTDSAIARYAVDEKGNLINTMDEKLGMNFEMAVPLDYSTISEQAQGM
;
A
#
# COMPACT_ATOMS: atom_id res chain seq x y z
N MET A 1 -63.33 -16.80 30.01
CA MET A 1 -62.52 -15.66 29.61
C MET A 1 -60.99 -15.84 29.89
N THR A 2 -60.61 -16.73 30.75
CA THR A 2 -59.21 -16.88 31.28
C THR A 2 -58.21 -17.65 30.34
N LYS A 3 -58.63 -18.59 29.49
CA LYS A 3 -57.73 -19.33 28.60
C LYS A 3 -57.18 -18.52 27.43
N LYS A 4 -57.96 -17.60 26.83
CA LYS A 4 -57.54 -16.74 25.72
C LYS A 4 -56.47 -15.73 26.12
N ILE A 5 -56.51 -15.23 27.36
CA ILE A 5 -55.55 -14.26 27.89
C ILE A 5 -54.20 -14.93 28.15
N LYS A 6 -54.17 -16.17 28.70
CA LYS A 6 -52.94 -16.93 28.89
C LYS A 6 -52.24 -17.27 27.57
N TRP A 7 -53.00 -17.56 26.53
CA TRP A 7 -52.42 -17.90 25.20
C TRP A 7 -51.80 -16.69 24.51
N ARG A 8 -52.42 -15.52 24.60
CA ARG A 8 -51.88 -14.26 24.07
C ARG A 8 -50.62 -13.83 24.79
N ASN A 9 -50.51 -14.01 26.09
CA ASN A 9 -49.31 -13.73 26.85
C ASN A 9 -48.18 -14.72 26.50
N CYS A 10 -48.47 -15.99 26.26
CA CYS A 10 -47.49 -16.97 25.85
C CYS A 10 -46.93 -16.66 24.46
N ILE A 11 -47.78 -16.27 23.50
CA ILE A 11 -47.34 -15.85 22.17
C ILE A 11 -46.51 -14.56 22.24
N PHE A 12 -46.89 -13.63 23.11
CA PHE A 12 -46.12 -12.37 23.27
C PHE A 12 -44.73 -12.64 23.87
N GLN A 13 -44.65 -13.49 24.89
CA GLN A 13 -43.36 -13.91 25.46
C GLN A 13 -42.50 -14.68 24.45
N LEU A 14 -43.10 -15.53 23.63
CA LEU A 14 -42.38 -16.26 22.57
C LEU A 14 -41.79 -15.30 21.51
N ARG A 15 -42.52 -14.25 21.13
CA ARG A 15 -42.06 -13.20 20.21
C ARG A 15 -40.88 -12.39 20.77
N ILE A 16 -40.96 -12.06 22.07
CA ILE A 16 -39.86 -11.37 22.75
C ILE A 16 -38.62 -12.27 22.80
N LEU A 17 -38.77 -13.54 23.13
CA LEU A 17 -37.66 -14.49 23.15
C LEU A 17 -37.03 -14.64 21.77
N LEU A 18 -37.85 -14.71 20.71
CA LEU A 18 -37.37 -14.80 19.33
C LEU A 18 -36.60 -13.54 18.93
N MET A 19 -37.07 -12.35 19.30
CA MET A 19 -36.34 -11.09 19.05
C MET A 19 -35.00 -11.06 19.78
N ILE A 20 -34.97 -11.50 21.05
CA ILE A 20 -33.73 -11.56 21.82
C ILE A 20 -32.73 -12.52 21.16
N LEU A 21 -33.17 -13.68 20.68
CA LEU A 21 -32.34 -14.65 19.99
C LEU A 21 -31.79 -14.11 18.65
N VAL A 22 -32.60 -13.38 17.89
CA VAL A 22 -32.17 -12.73 16.65
C VAL A 22 -31.13 -11.65 16.93
N VAL A 23 -31.36 -10.79 17.92
CA VAL A 23 -30.41 -9.73 18.31
C VAL A 23 -29.11 -10.34 18.84
N ALA A 24 -29.20 -11.36 19.71
CA ALA A 24 -28.02 -12.06 20.22
C ALA A 24 -27.24 -12.77 19.11
N GLY A 25 -27.93 -13.44 18.18
CA GLY A 25 -27.33 -14.08 17.01
C GLY A 25 -26.64 -13.07 16.09
N SER A 26 -27.27 -11.92 15.83
CA SER A 26 -26.68 -10.83 15.06
C SER A 26 -25.46 -10.23 15.75
N TYR A 27 -25.50 -10.07 17.05
CA TYR A 27 -24.37 -9.57 17.84
C TYR A 27 -23.20 -10.57 17.84
N LEU A 28 -23.48 -11.87 17.99
CA LEU A 28 -22.48 -12.93 17.92
C LEU A 28 -21.84 -13.01 16.52
N ALA A 29 -22.64 -12.91 15.47
CA ALA A 29 -22.15 -12.88 14.10
C ALA A 29 -21.28 -11.63 13.85
N TYR A 30 -21.73 -10.47 14.31
CA TYR A 30 -20.95 -9.23 14.28
C TYR A 30 -19.64 -9.35 15.08
N ALA A 31 -19.69 -9.87 16.29
CA ALA A 31 -18.51 -10.07 17.13
C ALA A 31 -17.53 -11.08 16.53
N PHE A 32 -18.05 -12.14 15.89
CA PHE A 32 -17.23 -13.13 15.19
C PHE A 32 -16.53 -12.53 13.97
N VAL A 33 -17.25 -11.74 13.15
CA VAL A 33 -16.68 -11.01 12.00
C VAL A 33 -15.69 -9.95 12.48
N TYR A 34 -15.97 -9.27 13.59
CA TYR A 34 -15.11 -8.23 14.14
C TYR A 34 -13.85 -8.82 14.80
N ARG A 35 -13.96 -9.96 15.51
CA ARG A 35 -12.80 -10.71 16.04
C ARG A 35 -11.93 -11.29 14.95
N GLY A 36 -12.49 -11.81 13.87
CA GLY A 36 -11.72 -12.29 12.73
C GLY A 36 -10.91 -11.18 12.01
N ARG A 37 -11.25 -9.89 12.28
CA ARG A 37 -10.49 -8.74 11.77
C ARG A 37 -9.35 -8.29 12.68
N ASN A 38 -9.33 -8.74 13.92
CA ASN A 38 -8.33 -8.38 14.94
C ASN A 38 -7.59 -9.62 15.45
N GLU A 39 -7.19 -10.51 14.54
CA GLU A 39 -6.34 -11.64 14.91
C GLU A 39 -4.97 -11.14 15.42
N PRO A 40 -4.43 -11.77 16.47
CA PRO A 40 -3.11 -11.42 16.98
C PRO A 40 -2.04 -11.64 15.91
N PRO A 41 -0.90 -10.94 15.98
CA PRO A 41 0.17 -11.04 15.00
C PRO A 41 0.54 -12.50 14.76
N ALA A 42 0.30 -12.98 13.55
CA ALA A 42 0.70 -14.32 13.15
C ALA A 42 2.24 -14.41 13.10
N LYS A 43 2.77 -15.61 13.32
CA LYS A 43 4.20 -15.88 13.11
C LYS A 43 4.62 -15.38 11.72
N ARG A 44 5.87 -14.85 11.63
CA ARG A 44 6.45 -14.39 10.38
C ARG A 44 6.26 -15.45 9.29
N ARG A 45 5.73 -15.04 8.16
CA ARG A 45 5.50 -15.93 7.03
C ARG A 45 6.78 -16.08 6.24
N THR A 46 7.09 -17.31 5.88
CA THR A 46 8.36 -17.66 5.23
C THR A 46 8.22 -17.81 3.71
N THR A 47 7.00 -17.89 3.19
CA THR A 47 6.75 -18.04 1.75
C THR A 47 5.69 -17.06 1.25
N ASN A 48 5.80 -16.66 -0.01
CA ASN A 48 4.81 -15.81 -0.67
C ASN A 48 3.43 -16.46 -0.71
N GLN A 49 3.37 -17.77 -0.90
CA GLN A 49 2.10 -18.51 -1.00
C GLN A 49 1.33 -18.53 0.33
N GLU A 50 2.03 -18.70 1.46
CA GLU A 50 1.42 -18.66 2.79
C GLU A 50 0.85 -17.29 3.12
N ALA A 51 1.48 -16.24 2.61
CA ALA A 51 1.12 -14.85 2.88
C ALA A 51 0.14 -14.26 1.85
N ALA A 52 -0.03 -14.90 0.70
CA ALA A 52 -0.85 -14.38 -0.40
C ALA A 52 -2.35 -14.42 -0.11
N TYR A 53 -3.07 -13.43 -0.66
CA TYR A 53 -4.53 -13.39 -0.59
C TYR A 53 -5.18 -14.50 -1.41
N TYR A 54 -4.60 -14.79 -2.59
CA TYR A 54 -5.03 -15.85 -3.49
C TYR A 54 -3.92 -16.89 -3.66
N THR A 55 -4.30 -18.13 -3.91
CA THR A 55 -3.33 -19.16 -4.29
C THR A 55 -2.75 -18.87 -5.67
N LEU A 56 -1.52 -19.30 -5.93
CA LEU A 56 -0.90 -19.18 -7.27
C LEU A 56 -1.78 -19.82 -8.36
N ARG A 57 -2.37 -20.99 -8.08
CA ARG A 57 -3.30 -21.64 -8.99
C ARG A 57 -4.52 -20.78 -9.31
N GLY A 58 -5.12 -20.14 -8.30
CA GLY A 58 -6.24 -19.22 -8.49
C GLY A 58 -5.87 -18.00 -9.33
N GLN A 59 -4.69 -17.43 -9.12
CA GLN A 59 -4.18 -16.31 -9.91
C GLN A 59 -3.95 -16.71 -11.38
N ILE A 60 -3.32 -17.86 -11.62
CA ILE A 60 -3.12 -18.40 -12.98
C ILE A 60 -4.48 -18.64 -13.67
N GLN A 61 -5.45 -19.19 -12.96
CA GLN A 61 -6.80 -19.42 -13.50
C GLN A 61 -7.49 -18.10 -13.88
N MET A 62 -7.32 -17.04 -13.09
CA MET A 62 -7.86 -15.71 -13.44
C MET A 62 -7.15 -15.11 -14.64
N LEU A 63 -5.83 -15.18 -14.71
CA LEU A 63 -5.03 -14.69 -15.84
C LEU A 63 -5.32 -15.46 -17.14
N SER A 64 -5.61 -16.76 -17.07
CA SER A 64 -5.92 -17.57 -18.25
C SER A 64 -7.17 -17.13 -19.02
N GLN A 65 -8.02 -16.31 -18.40
CA GLN A 65 -9.15 -15.65 -19.07
C GLN A 65 -8.75 -14.47 -19.96
N LYS A 66 -7.48 -14.05 -19.88
CA LYS A 66 -6.87 -12.94 -20.62
C LYS A 66 -5.63 -13.47 -21.35
N GLU A 67 -5.83 -13.98 -22.55
CA GLU A 67 -4.78 -14.71 -23.31
C GLU A 67 -3.51 -13.88 -23.50
N GLU A 68 -3.64 -12.60 -23.86
CA GLU A 68 -2.49 -11.70 -24.04
C GLU A 68 -1.70 -11.49 -22.75
N LEU A 69 -2.38 -11.18 -21.63
CA LEU A 69 -1.73 -11.04 -20.33
C LEU A 69 -1.09 -12.36 -19.86
N MET A 70 -1.75 -13.47 -20.15
CA MET A 70 -1.23 -14.80 -19.84
C MET A 70 0.04 -15.11 -20.63
N ALA A 71 0.08 -14.74 -21.91
CA ALA A 71 1.26 -14.92 -22.75
C ALA A 71 2.45 -14.12 -22.20
N PHE A 72 2.27 -12.83 -21.92
CA PHE A 72 3.31 -11.99 -21.33
C PHE A 72 3.78 -12.47 -19.97
N ALA A 73 2.86 -12.82 -19.07
CA ALA A 73 3.21 -13.26 -17.72
C ALA A 73 4.00 -14.58 -17.69
N PHE A 74 3.93 -15.37 -18.76
CA PHE A 74 4.49 -16.71 -18.80
C PHE A 74 5.23 -17.06 -20.10
N GLU A 75 5.73 -16.05 -20.80
CA GLU A 75 6.44 -16.21 -22.09
C GLU A 75 7.64 -17.16 -21.97
N ASP A 76 8.35 -17.15 -20.84
CA ASP A 76 9.54 -17.99 -20.57
C ASP A 76 9.22 -19.34 -19.90
N ARG A 77 7.97 -19.74 -19.82
CA ARG A 77 7.55 -21.01 -19.15
C ARG A 77 8.29 -22.27 -19.58
N LYS A 78 8.86 -22.29 -20.76
CA LYS A 78 9.62 -23.47 -21.26
C LYS A 78 10.93 -23.65 -20.53
N LYS A 79 11.47 -22.62 -19.90
CA LYS A 79 12.77 -22.66 -19.22
C LYS A 79 12.63 -22.80 -17.70
N GLU A 80 11.61 -22.19 -17.11
CA GLU A 80 11.52 -22.07 -15.65
C GLU A 80 10.06 -22.06 -15.19
N ARG A 81 9.67 -23.02 -14.40
CA ARG A 81 8.24 -23.30 -14.04
C ARG A 81 7.58 -22.24 -13.14
N GLU A 82 8.31 -21.28 -12.60
CA GLU A 82 7.81 -20.35 -11.57
C GLU A 82 8.14 -18.89 -11.83
N TYR A 83 8.77 -18.57 -12.93
CA TYR A 83 9.33 -17.26 -13.23
C TYR A 83 8.32 -16.37 -13.97
N GLY A 84 8.38 -15.09 -13.67
CA GLY A 84 7.46 -14.08 -14.19
C GLY A 84 6.27 -13.78 -13.26
N THR A 85 6.07 -14.52 -12.18
CA THR A 85 4.97 -14.28 -11.24
C THR A 85 5.48 -13.99 -9.84
N TYR A 86 5.21 -12.79 -9.36
CA TYR A 86 5.46 -12.38 -7.99
C TYR A 86 4.15 -12.33 -7.22
N ILE A 87 4.08 -13.04 -6.11
CA ILE A 87 2.90 -13.04 -5.25
C ILE A 87 3.09 -11.97 -4.19
N ILE A 88 2.18 -10.99 -4.14
CA ILE A 88 2.17 -9.98 -3.09
C ILE A 88 1.75 -10.66 -1.79
N PRO A 89 2.65 -10.76 -0.81
CA PRO A 89 2.36 -11.42 0.44
C PRO A 89 1.53 -10.52 1.35
N GLY A 90 0.83 -11.14 2.29
CA GLY A 90 0.34 -10.43 3.46
C GLY A 90 -0.91 -9.57 3.29
N LEU A 91 -1.55 -9.47 2.14
CA LEU A 91 -2.76 -8.64 1.97
C LEU A 91 -3.87 -8.97 2.97
N LYS A 92 -3.98 -10.22 3.39
CA LYS A 92 -4.90 -10.67 4.47
C LYS A 92 -4.34 -10.51 5.87
N ALA A 93 -3.04 -10.38 6.02
CA ALA A 93 -2.39 -10.39 7.32
C ALA A 93 -1.01 -9.75 7.21
N THR A 94 -1.00 -8.43 7.04
CA THR A 94 0.23 -7.63 7.04
C THR A 94 0.52 -7.15 8.44
N ARG A 95 1.72 -7.42 8.93
CA ARG A 95 2.21 -6.81 10.17
C ARG A 95 2.46 -5.34 9.93
N THR A 96 1.94 -4.50 10.80
CA THR A 96 2.05 -3.05 10.72
C THR A 96 1.76 -2.43 12.09
N LEU A 97 1.47 -1.15 12.11
CA LEU A 97 1.19 -0.38 13.32
C LEU A 97 -0.21 0.25 13.24
N LEU A 98 -0.88 0.40 14.38
CA LEU A 98 -2.11 1.21 14.52
C LEU A 98 -1.72 2.67 14.66
N THR A 99 -2.00 3.49 13.65
CA THR A 99 -1.62 4.90 13.62
C THR A 99 -2.31 5.72 14.71
N SER A 100 -3.58 5.41 15.02
CA SER A 100 -4.39 6.17 16.00
C SER A 100 -4.02 5.89 17.46
N GLU A 101 -3.27 4.83 17.74
CA GLU A 101 -2.94 4.37 19.09
C GLU A 101 -1.42 4.46 19.37
N GLY A 102 -0.76 5.47 18.81
CA GLY A 102 0.65 5.71 19.04
C GLY A 102 1.56 4.63 18.45
N ASP A 103 1.25 4.18 17.24
CA ASP A 103 2.03 3.17 16.52
C ASP A 103 2.12 1.82 17.26
N MET A 104 1.03 1.35 17.85
CA MET A 104 0.99 0.02 18.46
C MET A 104 1.03 -1.11 17.42
N PRO A 105 1.77 -2.20 17.69
CA PRO A 105 1.81 -3.37 16.81
C PRO A 105 0.44 -3.91 16.46
N ALA A 106 0.18 -4.14 15.20
CA ALA A 106 -1.11 -4.58 14.69
C ALA A 106 -0.99 -5.49 13.46
N MET A 107 -2.09 -6.12 13.11
CA MET A 107 -2.26 -6.90 11.90
C MET A 107 -3.32 -6.26 11.01
N CYS A 108 -2.95 -5.85 9.81
CA CYS A 108 -3.90 -5.33 8.82
C CYS A 108 -4.39 -6.43 7.88
N THR A 109 -5.70 -6.50 7.68
CA THR A 109 -6.35 -7.47 6.77
C THR A 109 -6.89 -6.84 5.48
N THR A 110 -6.67 -5.54 5.30
CA THR A 110 -7.23 -4.74 4.21
C THR A 110 -6.16 -3.92 3.46
N MET A 111 -4.93 -4.45 3.36
CA MET A 111 -3.89 -3.79 2.56
C MET A 111 -4.25 -3.82 1.09
N THR A 112 -4.13 -2.67 0.44
CA THR A 112 -4.38 -2.45 -0.98
C THR A 112 -3.08 -2.08 -1.66
N PRO A 113 -2.54 -2.93 -2.56
CA PRO A 113 -1.30 -2.63 -3.28
C PRO A 113 -1.50 -1.46 -4.25
N GLN A 114 -0.44 -0.68 -4.44
CA GLN A 114 -0.44 0.54 -5.26
C GLN A 114 0.76 0.60 -6.20
N GLY A 115 1.89 1.12 -5.76
CA GLY A 115 3.08 1.34 -6.55
C GLY A 115 3.97 0.11 -6.66
N LEU A 116 4.78 0.09 -7.71
CA LEU A 116 5.77 -0.94 -8.00
C LEU A 116 7.11 -0.30 -8.36
N ALA A 117 8.19 -0.79 -7.78
CA ALA A 117 9.55 -0.47 -8.21
C ALA A 117 10.39 -1.74 -8.27
N VAL A 118 11.31 -1.80 -9.22
CA VAL A 118 12.21 -2.94 -9.43
C VAL A 118 13.64 -2.44 -9.36
N THR A 119 14.47 -3.14 -8.60
CA THR A 119 15.91 -2.91 -8.50
C THR A 119 16.68 -4.05 -9.16
N GLU A 120 17.99 -4.07 -8.99
CA GLU A 120 18.82 -5.19 -9.42
C GLU A 120 18.39 -6.49 -8.72
N ASP A 121 18.16 -6.44 -7.39
CA ASP A 121 17.96 -7.61 -6.53
C ASP A 121 16.54 -7.76 -5.99
N TYR A 122 15.73 -6.71 -6.03
CA TYR A 122 14.44 -6.68 -5.33
C TYR A 122 13.29 -6.18 -6.18
N VAL A 123 12.10 -6.66 -5.84
CA VAL A 123 10.82 -6.09 -6.27
C VAL A 123 10.14 -5.49 -5.05
N PHE A 124 9.81 -4.21 -5.13
CA PHE A 124 9.09 -3.47 -4.09
C PHE A 124 7.65 -3.23 -4.50
N VAL A 125 6.72 -3.49 -3.60
CA VAL A 125 5.30 -3.20 -3.82
C VAL A 125 4.78 -2.41 -2.62
N SER A 126 4.32 -1.18 -2.84
CA SER A 126 3.70 -0.39 -1.78
C SER A 126 2.24 -0.78 -1.57
N ALA A 127 1.75 -0.61 -0.35
CA ALA A 127 0.36 -0.83 -0.01
C ALA A 127 -0.09 0.07 1.14
N TYR A 128 -1.34 0.52 1.06
CA TYR A 128 -1.98 1.28 2.14
C TYR A 128 -3.15 0.49 2.77
N CYS A 129 -3.49 0.81 3.99
CA CYS A 129 -4.64 0.24 4.66
C CYS A 129 -5.95 0.87 4.14
N HIS A 130 -6.77 0.10 3.40
CA HIS A 130 -8.05 0.58 2.88
C HIS A 130 -8.99 1.10 3.98
N ALA A 131 -8.94 0.50 5.17
CA ALA A 131 -9.72 0.93 6.33
C ALA A 131 -9.15 2.17 7.04
N LYS A 132 -8.02 2.72 6.58
CA LYS A 132 -7.34 3.90 7.16
C LYS A 132 -7.11 3.80 8.67
N LYS A 133 -6.66 2.64 9.14
CA LYS A 133 -6.38 2.38 10.55
C LYS A 133 -4.90 2.13 10.82
N HIS A 134 -4.19 1.62 9.82
CA HIS A 134 -2.83 1.10 9.97
C HIS A 134 -1.86 1.86 9.10
N ASN A 135 -0.61 1.92 9.53
CA ASN A 135 0.48 2.46 8.74
C ASN A 135 0.61 1.75 7.41
N SER A 136 0.94 2.50 6.37
CA SER A 136 1.23 1.96 5.04
C SER A 136 2.54 1.17 5.06
N VAL A 137 2.71 0.27 4.11
CA VAL A 137 3.87 -0.61 4.04
C VAL A 137 4.44 -0.69 2.63
N ILE A 138 5.70 -1.11 2.53
CA ILE A 138 6.31 -1.57 1.29
C ILE A 138 6.72 -3.03 1.50
N TYR A 139 6.27 -3.93 0.64
CA TYR A 139 6.72 -5.32 0.62
C TYR A 139 8.01 -5.42 -0.17
N MET A 140 9.01 -6.05 0.40
CA MET A 140 10.29 -6.36 -0.23
C MET A 140 10.32 -7.83 -0.62
N ILE A 141 10.51 -8.10 -1.89
CA ILE A 141 10.51 -9.42 -2.49
C ILE A 141 11.84 -9.63 -3.18
N ASP A 142 12.49 -10.76 -2.96
CA ASP A 142 13.70 -11.15 -3.67
C ASP A 142 13.36 -11.42 -5.15
N LYS A 143 14.13 -10.80 -6.04
CA LYS A 143 13.83 -10.82 -7.47
C LYS A 143 14.14 -12.16 -8.13
N GLU A 144 15.19 -12.84 -7.69
CA GLU A 144 15.62 -14.11 -8.25
C GLU A 144 14.76 -15.27 -7.77
N SER A 145 14.58 -15.38 -6.45
CA SER A 145 13.83 -16.47 -5.84
C SER A 145 12.34 -16.22 -5.72
N HIS A 146 11.85 -15.01 -6.02
CA HIS A 146 10.47 -14.54 -5.84
C HIS A 146 9.96 -14.64 -4.39
N ARG A 147 10.86 -14.78 -3.43
CA ARG A 147 10.52 -14.97 -2.02
C ARG A 147 10.27 -13.63 -1.33
N PHE A 148 9.22 -13.58 -0.55
CA PHE A 148 8.99 -12.46 0.37
C PHE A 148 10.10 -12.39 1.42
N ILE A 149 10.71 -11.22 1.56
CA ILE A 149 11.76 -10.96 2.54
C ILE A 149 11.16 -10.35 3.79
N LYS A 150 10.53 -9.17 3.67
CA LYS A 150 9.95 -8.43 4.80
C LYS A 150 8.95 -7.38 4.35
N GLU A 151 8.12 -6.93 5.27
CA GLU A 151 7.39 -5.68 5.18
C GLU A 151 8.20 -4.54 5.81
N ILE A 152 8.24 -3.41 5.12
CA ILE A 152 8.83 -2.15 5.57
C ILE A 152 7.68 -1.25 5.98
N ILE A 153 7.56 -0.95 7.26
CA ILE A 153 6.45 -0.15 7.78
C ILE A 153 6.82 1.33 7.64
N LEU A 154 5.96 2.07 6.95
CA LEU A 154 6.16 3.49 6.70
C LEU A 154 5.58 4.34 7.84
N PRO A 155 6.09 5.55 8.04
CA PRO A 155 5.44 6.51 8.93
C PRO A 155 4.04 6.89 8.42
N GLY A 156 3.03 6.78 9.29
CA GLY A 156 1.66 7.20 8.99
C GLY A 156 0.93 6.36 7.95
N GLN A 157 -0.01 6.99 7.26
CA GLN A 157 -0.95 6.34 6.33
C GLN A 157 -0.92 6.96 4.92
N PRO A 158 0.25 7.24 4.32
CA PRO A 158 0.28 7.75 2.96
C PRO A 158 -0.38 6.77 1.98
N HIS A 159 -0.98 7.28 0.90
CA HIS A 159 -1.64 6.45 -0.11
C HIS A 159 -0.65 5.60 -0.91
N VAL A 160 0.61 6.01 -0.98
CA VAL A 160 1.76 5.31 -1.61
C VAL A 160 1.51 4.86 -3.05
N GLY A 161 0.82 5.71 -3.84
CA GLY A 161 0.46 5.42 -5.23
C GLY A 161 1.68 5.26 -6.15
N GLY A 162 2.76 6.00 -5.88
CA GLY A 162 4.00 5.94 -6.63
C GLY A 162 5.14 5.29 -5.86
N LEU A 163 5.92 4.45 -6.56
CA LEU A 163 7.25 4.01 -6.16
C LEU A 163 8.22 4.27 -7.33
N ALA A 164 9.42 4.76 -7.03
CA ALA A 164 10.48 4.93 -8.03
C ALA A 164 11.84 4.60 -7.43
N TYR A 165 12.73 4.02 -8.20
CA TYR A 165 14.08 3.65 -7.76
C TYR A 165 15.14 4.41 -8.53
N ASP A 166 15.97 5.13 -7.80
CA ASP A 166 17.22 5.73 -8.29
C ASP A 166 18.37 4.73 -8.08
N SER A 167 18.76 4.05 -9.16
CA SER A 167 19.80 3.03 -9.12
C SER A 167 21.19 3.62 -8.85
N LYS A 168 21.46 4.85 -9.31
CA LYS A 168 22.76 5.51 -9.11
C LYS A 168 23.03 5.80 -7.64
N HIS A 169 22.04 6.33 -6.93
CA HIS A 169 22.19 6.72 -5.51
C HIS A 169 21.65 5.67 -4.56
N ARG A 170 21.06 4.55 -5.07
CA ARG A 170 20.45 3.48 -4.29
C ARG A 170 19.34 4.01 -3.37
N ILE A 171 18.44 4.81 -3.93
CA ILE A 171 17.34 5.46 -3.21
C ILE A 171 16.00 4.98 -3.77
N LEU A 172 15.11 4.56 -2.88
CA LEU A 172 13.72 4.25 -3.17
C LEU A 172 12.84 5.44 -2.76
N TRP A 173 12.12 6.00 -3.72
CA TRP A 173 11.15 7.06 -3.53
C TRP A 173 9.74 6.49 -3.40
N TYR A 174 8.93 7.07 -2.52
CA TYR A 174 7.50 6.76 -2.46
C TYR A 174 6.66 8.04 -2.31
N SER A 175 5.44 7.97 -2.83
CA SER A 175 4.48 9.07 -2.75
C SER A 175 3.88 9.18 -1.35
N SER A 176 3.78 10.41 -0.87
CA SER A 176 3.15 10.79 0.39
C SER A 176 2.43 12.12 0.22
N ASN A 177 1.70 12.54 1.23
CA ASN A 177 1.03 13.83 1.20
C ASN A 177 0.76 14.33 2.61
N THR A 178 0.71 15.64 2.75
CA THR A 178 -0.05 16.30 3.81
C THR A 178 -1.51 16.49 3.35
N GLU A 179 -2.34 17.15 4.15
CA GLU A 179 -3.71 17.50 3.72
C GLU A 179 -3.73 18.38 2.47
N GLU A 180 -2.70 19.23 2.28
CA GLU A 180 -2.67 20.27 1.25
C GLU A 180 -1.63 20.02 0.14
N LEU A 181 -0.60 19.23 0.38
CA LEU A 181 0.57 19.12 -0.50
C LEU A 181 0.95 17.68 -0.81
N ALA A 182 1.28 17.43 -2.07
CA ALA A 182 2.00 16.24 -2.47
C ALA A 182 3.43 16.24 -1.93
N GLN A 183 3.92 15.08 -1.52
CA GLN A 183 5.25 14.90 -0.97
C GLN A 183 5.92 13.65 -1.56
N ALA A 184 7.15 13.78 -2.00
CA ALA A 184 8.01 12.64 -2.28
C ALA A 184 8.90 12.36 -1.06
N VAL A 185 8.90 11.10 -0.64
CA VAL A 185 9.70 10.63 0.50
C VAL A 185 10.70 9.60 0.04
N SER A 186 11.94 9.71 0.52
CA SER A 186 13.00 8.78 0.13
C SER A 186 13.47 7.90 1.28
N LEU A 187 13.86 6.68 0.90
CA LEU A 187 14.52 5.69 1.73
C LEU A 187 15.82 5.29 1.05
N THR A 188 16.92 5.20 1.79
CA THR A 188 18.14 4.61 1.25
C THR A 188 18.03 3.08 1.27
N MET A 189 18.67 2.42 0.30
CA MET A 189 18.70 0.94 0.30
C MET A 189 19.39 0.38 1.54
N GLU A 190 20.40 1.08 2.07
CA GLU A 190 21.04 0.72 3.35
C GLU A 190 20.05 0.69 4.50
N SER A 191 19.21 1.72 4.63
CA SER A 191 18.14 1.76 5.65
C SER A 191 17.12 0.64 5.44
N ILE A 192 16.75 0.37 4.18
CA ILE A 192 15.82 -0.69 3.83
C ILE A 192 16.40 -2.07 4.18
N GLU A 193 17.63 -2.34 3.77
CA GLU A 193 18.28 -3.63 3.97
C GLU A 193 18.50 -3.93 5.47
N SER A 194 18.90 -2.92 6.24
CA SER A 194 19.11 -3.04 7.70
C SER A 194 17.82 -3.00 8.52
N TYR A 195 16.71 -2.51 7.97
CA TYR A 195 15.46 -2.39 8.70
C TYR A 195 14.93 -3.76 9.16
N SER A 196 14.65 -3.85 10.46
CA SER A 196 13.99 -5.00 11.09
C SER A 196 12.84 -4.49 11.96
N TYR A 197 11.61 -4.82 11.58
CA TYR A 197 10.45 -4.50 12.40
C TYR A 197 10.44 -5.30 13.72
N ASP A 198 10.92 -6.55 13.69
CA ASP A 198 10.98 -7.41 14.89
C ASP A 198 11.88 -6.81 15.98
N GLU A 199 12.91 -6.06 15.58
CA GLU A 199 13.83 -5.40 16.50
C GLU A 199 13.39 -3.99 16.89
N SER A 200 12.96 -3.19 15.91
CA SER A 200 12.67 -1.77 16.11
C SER A 200 11.28 -1.51 16.70
N GLN A 201 10.30 -2.34 16.34
CA GLN A 201 8.87 -2.12 16.61
C GLN A 201 8.40 -0.72 16.22
N ARG A 202 9.03 -0.10 15.22
CA ARG A 202 8.80 1.28 14.76
C ARG A 202 8.77 1.36 13.24
N PRO A 203 8.16 2.42 12.66
CA PRO A 203 8.31 2.71 11.24
C PRO A 203 9.78 2.89 10.86
N ILE A 204 10.09 2.65 9.59
CA ILE A 204 11.43 2.93 9.06
C ILE A 204 11.75 4.43 9.14
N ALA A 205 13.00 4.76 9.44
CA ALA A 205 13.48 6.14 9.35
C ALA A 205 13.57 6.56 7.88
N VAL A 206 13.05 7.74 7.55
CA VAL A 206 13.11 8.30 6.20
C VAL A 206 14.38 9.13 6.00
N ASN A 207 14.88 9.16 4.76
CA ASN A 207 16.07 9.96 4.41
C ASN A 207 15.69 11.42 4.13
N GLN A 208 14.68 11.65 3.27
CA GLN A 208 14.18 12.99 2.95
C GLN A 208 12.66 12.97 2.82
N ILE A 209 12.02 14.08 3.23
CA ILE A 209 10.64 14.42 2.89
C ILE A 209 10.70 15.72 2.12
N ALA A 210 10.28 15.71 0.85
CA ALA A 210 10.25 16.90 0.01
C ALA A 210 8.81 17.22 -0.39
N SER A 211 8.33 18.41 -0.07
CA SER A 211 7.08 18.94 -0.59
C SER A 211 7.25 19.31 -2.06
N LEU A 212 6.28 18.94 -2.90
CA LEU A 212 6.36 19.09 -4.35
C LEU A 212 5.56 20.32 -4.80
N TYR A 213 6.26 21.33 -5.33
CA TYR A 213 5.59 22.49 -5.92
C TYR A 213 4.92 22.10 -7.25
N GLY A 214 3.69 22.60 -7.47
CA GLY A 214 2.99 22.49 -8.74
C GLY A 214 2.28 21.14 -9.00
N ILE A 215 2.39 20.18 -8.09
CA ILE A 215 1.64 18.94 -8.11
C ILE A 215 0.74 18.85 -6.87
N VAL A 216 -0.57 18.66 -7.09
CA VAL A 216 -1.54 18.56 -5.98
C VAL A 216 -1.60 17.16 -5.38
N ARG A 217 -1.24 16.13 -6.16
CA ARG A 217 -1.22 14.72 -5.76
C ARG A 217 -0.11 13.99 -6.50
N ASP A 218 0.60 13.16 -5.81
CA ASP A 218 1.64 12.28 -6.31
C ASP A 218 1.07 10.85 -6.48
N SER A 219 0.34 10.65 -7.55
CA SER A 219 -0.42 9.41 -7.72
C SER A 219 0.42 8.26 -8.28
N PHE A 220 1.46 8.57 -9.04
CA PHE A 220 2.44 7.63 -9.58
C PHE A 220 3.76 8.34 -9.84
N MET A 221 4.86 7.60 -9.85
CA MET A 221 6.18 8.16 -10.09
C MET A 221 7.13 7.15 -10.75
N THR A 222 8.14 7.69 -11.42
CA THR A 222 9.28 6.93 -11.91
C THR A 222 10.56 7.76 -11.80
N PHE A 223 11.71 7.10 -11.84
CA PHE A 223 13.01 7.76 -11.85
C PHE A 223 13.74 7.48 -13.17
N TYR A 224 14.15 8.52 -13.85
CA TYR A 224 14.82 8.40 -15.12
C TYR A 224 15.80 9.55 -15.34
N GLU A 225 16.99 9.24 -15.84
CA GLU A 225 18.05 10.21 -16.18
C GLU A 225 18.31 11.29 -15.11
N GLY A 226 18.42 10.87 -13.84
CA GLY A 226 18.74 11.77 -12.73
C GLY A 226 17.59 12.67 -12.29
N CYS A 227 16.37 12.37 -12.69
CA CYS A 227 15.17 13.10 -12.31
C CYS A 227 14.08 12.17 -11.79
N LEU A 228 13.35 12.66 -10.79
CA LEU A 228 12.11 12.05 -10.34
C LEU A 228 10.94 12.64 -11.14
N TYR A 229 10.21 11.79 -11.83
CA TYR A 229 8.98 12.14 -12.53
C TYR A 229 7.81 11.78 -11.65
N VAL A 230 6.91 12.74 -11.44
CA VAL A 230 5.74 12.56 -10.57
C VAL A 230 4.49 12.95 -11.34
N GLY A 231 3.56 12.01 -11.44
CA GLY A 231 2.29 12.20 -12.14
C GLY A 231 1.11 12.32 -11.18
N CYS A 232 0.14 13.13 -11.57
CA CYS A 232 -1.10 13.33 -10.85
C CYS A 232 -2.25 12.59 -11.54
N PHE A 233 -3.04 11.83 -10.77
CA PHE A 233 -4.29 11.25 -11.26
C PHE A 233 -5.40 12.29 -11.20
N THR A 234 -6.08 12.47 -12.32
CA THR A 234 -7.31 13.25 -12.43
C THR A 234 -8.41 12.40 -13.05
N LYS A 235 -9.65 12.64 -12.70
CA LYS A 235 -10.77 11.80 -13.15
C LYS A 235 -11.45 12.32 -14.40
N TYR A 236 -11.43 13.63 -14.63
CA TYR A 236 -12.26 14.28 -15.62
C TYR A 236 -11.56 15.40 -16.43
N THR A 237 -10.29 15.62 -16.18
CA THR A 237 -9.50 16.68 -16.84
C THR A 237 -8.12 16.15 -17.16
N ASP A 238 -7.49 16.72 -18.15
CA ASP A 238 -6.06 16.50 -18.37
C ASP A 238 -5.27 16.76 -17.11
N SER A 239 -4.18 16.06 -16.95
CA SER A 239 -3.28 16.13 -15.82
C SER A 239 -1.86 16.43 -16.27
N ALA A 240 -0.91 16.34 -15.34
CA ALA A 240 0.48 16.61 -15.61
C ALA A 240 1.40 15.56 -14.99
N ILE A 241 2.56 15.40 -15.63
CA ILE A 241 3.77 14.83 -15.03
C ILE A 241 4.72 15.98 -14.82
N ALA A 242 5.21 16.14 -13.61
CA ALA A 242 6.25 17.09 -13.25
C ALA A 242 7.59 16.39 -13.10
N ARG A 243 8.68 17.01 -13.54
CA ARG A 243 10.03 16.49 -13.50
C ARG A 243 10.88 17.26 -12.50
N TYR A 244 11.41 16.59 -11.50
CA TYR A 244 12.21 17.17 -10.41
C TYR A 244 13.65 16.68 -10.46
N ALA A 245 14.61 17.58 -10.37
CA ALA A 245 16.02 17.22 -10.30
C ALA A 245 16.42 16.74 -8.91
N VAL A 246 17.40 15.83 -8.89
CA VAL A 246 18.10 15.43 -7.66
C VAL A 246 19.51 16.01 -7.65
N ASP A 247 20.06 16.21 -6.45
CA ASP A 247 21.44 16.61 -6.24
C ASP A 247 22.43 15.43 -6.40
N GLU A 248 23.71 15.68 -6.17
CA GLU A 248 24.77 14.69 -6.26
C GLU A 248 24.62 13.54 -5.23
N LYS A 249 23.80 13.70 -4.20
CA LYS A 249 23.51 12.70 -3.18
C LYS A 249 22.21 11.97 -3.46
N GLY A 250 21.48 12.33 -4.51
CA GLY A 250 20.19 11.76 -4.87
C GLY A 250 19.01 12.36 -4.10
N ASN A 251 19.18 13.49 -3.40
CA ASN A 251 18.06 14.19 -2.75
C ASN A 251 17.38 15.14 -3.73
N LEU A 252 16.08 15.31 -3.61
CA LEU A 252 15.37 16.37 -4.32
C LEU A 252 15.89 17.74 -3.90
N ILE A 253 16.13 18.60 -4.89
CA ILE A 253 16.63 19.95 -4.67
C ILE A 253 15.47 20.82 -4.21
N ASN A 254 15.48 21.16 -2.92
CA ASN A 254 14.50 22.09 -2.35
C ASN A 254 14.99 23.53 -2.50
N THR A 255 14.07 24.40 -2.86
CA THR A 255 14.31 25.83 -2.99
C THR A 255 13.17 26.60 -2.32
N MET A 256 13.44 27.85 -1.95
CA MET A 256 12.43 28.80 -1.51
C MET A 256 12.37 29.94 -2.53
N ASP A 257 11.22 30.13 -3.17
CA ASP A 257 11.03 31.20 -4.14
C ASP A 257 9.75 31.98 -3.80
N GLU A 258 9.94 33.18 -3.23
CA GLU A 258 8.85 34.07 -2.86
C GLU A 258 8.02 34.55 -4.08
N LYS A 259 8.60 34.56 -5.30
CA LYS A 259 7.86 34.94 -6.51
C LYS A 259 6.84 33.86 -6.91
N LEU A 260 7.08 32.62 -6.50
CA LEU A 260 6.14 31.51 -6.64
C LEU A 260 5.13 31.41 -5.48
N GLY A 261 5.16 32.37 -4.56
CA GLY A 261 4.27 32.39 -3.39
C GLY A 261 4.63 31.34 -2.33
N MET A 262 5.87 30.85 -2.33
CA MET A 262 6.33 29.86 -1.36
C MET A 262 6.64 30.54 -0.01
N ASN A 263 6.22 29.91 1.07
CA ASN A 263 6.51 30.29 2.45
C ASN A 263 7.42 29.30 3.19
N PHE A 264 7.85 28.25 2.51
CA PHE A 264 8.83 27.26 2.96
C PHE A 264 9.50 26.58 1.75
N GLU A 265 10.57 25.84 1.99
CA GLU A 265 11.31 25.15 0.95
C GLU A 265 10.52 23.99 0.33
N MET A 266 10.46 23.96 -1.00
CA MET A 266 9.82 22.90 -1.78
C MET A 266 10.72 22.48 -2.94
N ALA A 267 10.52 21.26 -3.44
CA ALA A 267 11.10 20.85 -4.71
C ALA A 267 10.31 21.52 -5.84
N VAL A 268 11.00 22.34 -6.65
CA VAL A 268 10.41 23.01 -7.83
C VAL A 268 10.72 22.17 -9.06
N PRO A 269 9.73 21.83 -9.89
CA PRO A 269 9.97 21.03 -11.07
C PRO A 269 10.73 21.80 -12.14
N LEU A 270 11.53 21.10 -12.93
CA LEU A 270 12.22 21.64 -14.08
C LEU A 270 11.23 21.96 -15.21
N ASP A 271 10.24 21.13 -15.38
CA ASP A 271 9.19 21.27 -16.39
C ASP A 271 7.97 20.37 -16.07
N TYR A 272 6.95 20.51 -16.91
CA TYR A 272 5.71 19.74 -16.89
C TYR A 272 5.39 19.20 -18.28
N SER A 273 4.84 17.98 -18.31
CA SER A 273 4.23 17.39 -19.50
C SER A 273 2.76 17.13 -19.24
N THR A 274 1.89 17.60 -20.13
CA THR A 274 0.46 17.30 -20.06
C THR A 274 0.20 15.84 -20.42
N ILE A 275 -0.66 15.18 -19.65
CA ILE A 275 -1.10 13.81 -19.88
C ILE A 275 -2.63 13.75 -19.84
N SER A 276 -3.19 12.68 -20.41
CA SER A 276 -4.62 12.45 -20.37
C SER A 276 -5.12 12.20 -18.96
N GLU A 277 -6.42 12.42 -18.76
CA GLU A 277 -7.12 12.00 -17.55
C GLU A 277 -6.96 10.50 -17.28
N GLN A 278 -7.17 10.10 -16.03
CA GLN A 278 -7.15 8.70 -15.55
C GLN A 278 -5.82 7.95 -15.72
N ALA A 279 -4.71 8.64 -15.97
CA ALA A 279 -3.39 8.04 -15.95
C ALA A 279 -3.03 7.57 -14.53
N GLN A 280 -2.51 6.33 -14.41
CA GLN A 280 -2.18 5.69 -13.12
C GLN A 280 -0.79 5.07 -13.08
N GLY A 281 0.05 5.31 -14.06
CA GLY A 281 1.41 4.77 -14.11
C GLY A 281 2.20 5.28 -15.30
N MET A 282 3.51 5.10 -15.26
CA MET A 282 4.46 5.39 -16.33
C MET A 282 5.67 4.45 -16.24
#